data_5ebac11e182bf4ce1e1f4e1f3be991af
#
_entry.id   5ebac11e182bf4ce1e1f4e1f3be991af
#
_cell.length_a   1.000
_cell.length_b   1.000
_cell.length_c   1.000
_cell.angle_alpha   90.00
_cell.angle_beta   90.00
_cell.angle_gamma   90.00
#
_symmetry.space_group_name_H-M   'P 1'
#
loop_
_entity.id
_entity.type
_entity.pdbx_description
1 polymer ?
#
loop_
_entity_poly.entity_id
_entity_poly.type
_entity_poly.pdbx_seq_one_letter_code
_entity_poly.pdbx_strand_id
1 'polypeptide(L)'
;NENWQWVVRYAAVILIAVVLAAVLGSMGLFETTTVGRKLSAANIVRFLGYGGALAVFWLLGRRAVDTLAAQGGRWSFLGTLILPFVTLIVVALAHNVGLLVLRPFFDADLRNLYNWLFIAGIVGSAGWLIVALFNQSNTLTTAVTSAARREEPSWQKTCASCGTQAAPGAKFCAQCGAPIPG
;
A
#
# COMPACT_ATOMS: atom_id res chain seq x y z
N ASN A 1 21.98 1.15 4.47
CA ASN A 1 21.60 0.50 3.18
C ASN A 1 21.04 -0.93 3.34
N GLU A 2 21.12 -1.54 4.52
CA GLU A 2 20.58 -2.91 4.74
C GLU A 2 19.06 -2.99 4.78
N ASN A 3 18.38 -1.89 5.04
CA ASN A 3 16.92 -1.89 5.27
C ASN A 3 16.05 -2.13 4.02
N TRP A 4 16.61 -2.08 2.80
CA TRP A 4 15.85 -2.27 1.56
C TRP A 4 16.14 -3.58 0.83
N GLN A 5 17.16 -4.33 1.24
CA GLN A 5 17.55 -5.59 0.58
C GLN A 5 16.45 -6.66 0.65
N TRP A 6 15.67 -6.68 1.72
CA TRP A 6 14.56 -7.61 1.85
C TRP A 6 13.45 -7.32 0.83
N VAL A 7 13.14 -6.04 0.54
CA VAL A 7 12.14 -5.66 -0.48
C VAL A 7 12.58 -6.15 -1.85
N VAL A 8 13.86 -5.95 -2.20
CA VAL A 8 14.43 -6.43 -3.46
C VAL A 8 14.34 -7.95 -3.57
N ARG A 9 14.61 -8.69 -2.49
CA ARG A 9 14.48 -10.16 -2.48
C ARG A 9 13.05 -10.61 -2.73
N TYR A 10 12.06 -10.02 -2.05
CA TYR A 10 10.65 -10.35 -2.28
C TYR A 10 10.20 -9.99 -3.70
N ALA A 11 10.59 -8.82 -4.21
CA ALA A 11 10.28 -8.39 -5.57
C ALA A 11 10.90 -9.33 -6.60
N ALA A 12 12.16 -9.75 -6.42
CA ALA A 12 12.82 -10.71 -7.29
C ALA A 12 12.10 -12.08 -7.30
N VAL A 13 11.68 -12.59 -6.13
CA VAL A 13 10.93 -13.85 -6.04
C VAL A 13 9.59 -13.75 -6.77
N ILE A 14 8.85 -12.64 -6.58
CA ILE A 14 7.57 -12.40 -7.28
C ILE A 14 7.80 -12.39 -8.80
N LEU A 15 8.80 -11.62 -9.26
CA LEU A 15 9.11 -11.50 -10.68
C LEU A 15 9.49 -12.86 -11.28
N ILE A 16 10.38 -13.61 -10.63
CA ILE A 16 10.77 -14.95 -11.06
C ILE A 16 9.57 -15.88 -11.11
N ALA A 17 8.72 -15.88 -10.09
CA ALA A 17 7.53 -16.74 -10.05
C ALA A 17 6.56 -16.42 -11.19
N VAL A 18 6.32 -15.13 -11.48
CA VAL A 18 5.46 -14.70 -12.59
C VAL A 18 6.05 -15.07 -13.95
N VAL A 19 7.35 -14.83 -14.15
CA VAL A 19 8.03 -15.18 -15.40
C VAL A 19 8.02 -16.69 -15.61
N LEU A 20 8.35 -17.48 -14.60
CA LEU A 20 8.31 -18.93 -14.69
C LEU A 20 6.89 -19.45 -15.00
N ALA A 21 5.87 -18.90 -14.34
CA ALA A 21 4.47 -19.26 -14.60
C ALA A 21 4.06 -18.94 -16.05
N ALA A 22 4.48 -17.79 -16.57
CA ALA A 22 4.21 -17.38 -17.94
C ALA A 22 4.94 -18.28 -18.95
N VAL A 23 6.25 -18.47 -18.78
CA VAL A 23 7.09 -19.26 -19.70
C VAL A 23 6.68 -20.75 -19.69
N LEU A 24 6.64 -21.36 -18.52
CA LEU A 24 6.28 -22.80 -18.42
C LEU A 24 4.83 -23.04 -18.86
N GLY A 25 3.92 -22.12 -18.50
CA GLY A 25 2.52 -22.21 -18.91
C GLY A 25 2.28 -22.02 -20.40
N SER A 26 3.23 -21.41 -21.15
CA SER A 26 3.15 -21.24 -22.61
C SER A 26 3.85 -22.35 -23.39
N MET A 27 4.56 -23.25 -22.71
CA MET A 27 5.20 -24.38 -23.39
C MET A 27 4.17 -25.39 -23.84
N GLY A 28 4.20 -25.78 -25.12
CA GLY A 28 3.26 -26.74 -25.73
C GLY A 28 3.16 -28.08 -25.00
N LEU A 29 4.25 -28.50 -24.32
CA LEU A 29 4.29 -29.71 -23.50
C LEU A 29 3.30 -29.68 -22.35
N PHE A 30 3.12 -28.52 -21.69
CA PHE A 30 2.16 -28.35 -20.60
C PHE A 30 0.74 -28.08 -21.10
N GLU A 31 0.58 -27.55 -22.31
CA GLU A 31 -0.74 -27.32 -22.91
C GLU A 31 -1.38 -28.63 -23.39
N THR A 32 -0.58 -29.54 -23.96
CA THR A 32 -1.06 -30.84 -24.44
C THR A 32 -1.24 -31.88 -23.35
N THR A 33 -0.56 -31.72 -22.19
CA THR A 33 -0.65 -32.66 -21.08
C THR A 33 -1.85 -32.29 -20.20
N THR A 34 -2.80 -33.23 -20.09
CA THR A 34 -3.98 -33.05 -19.23
C THR A 34 -3.84 -33.87 -17.94
N VAL A 35 -4.12 -33.24 -16.81
CA VAL A 35 -4.21 -33.93 -15.50
C VAL A 35 -5.67 -34.22 -15.23
N GLY A 36 -6.04 -35.50 -15.40
CA GLY A 36 -7.43 -35.93 -15.39
C GLY A 36 -8.19 -35.51 -16.67
N ARG A 37 -9.52 -35.51 -16.61
CA ARG A 37 -10.37 -35.29 -17.80
C ARG A 37 -10.61 -33.79 -18.14
N LYS A 38 -10.25 -32.85 -17.25
CA LYS A 38 -10.70 -31.46 -17.36
C LYS A 38 -9.63 -30.37 -17.15
N LEU A 39 -8.46 -30.73 -16.61
CA LEU A 39 -7.41 -29.76 -16.26
C LEU A 39 -6.17 -29.93 -17.14
N SER A 40 -5.70 -28.85 -17.78
CA SER A 40 -4.38 -28.84 -18.43
C SER A 40 -3.27 -28.59 -17.38
N ALA A 41 -2.13 -29.22 -17.56
CA ALA A 41 -0.96 -29.01 -16.71
C ALA A 41 -0.51 -27.53 -16.74
N ALA A 42 -0.66 -26.85 -17.87
CA ALA A 42 -0.39 -25.40 -18.00
C ALA A 42 -1.18 -24.54 -17.03
N ASN A 43 -2.47 -24.85 -16.84
CA ASN A 43 -3.32 -24.09 -15.90
C ASN A 43 -2.90 -24.31 -14.45
N ILE A 44 -2.44 -25.51 -14.10
CA ILE A 44 -1.93 -25.81 -12.75
C ILE A 44 -0.62 -25.03 -12.51
N VAL A 45 0.30 -25.03 -13.47
CA VAL A 45 1.57 -24.31 -13.37
C VAL A 45 1.33 -22.80 -13.24
N ARG A 46 0.44 -22.25 -14.07
CA ARG A 46 0.04 -20.83 -13.96
C ARG A 46 -0.61 -20.51 -12.62
N PHE A 47 -1.48 -21.38 -12.13
CA PHE A 47 -2.14 -21.20 -10.83
C PHE A 47 -1.12 -21.19 -9.68
N LEU A 48 -0.19 -22.17 -9.65
CA LEU A 48 0.84 -22.25 -8.62
C LEU A 48 1.80 -21.05 -8.68
N GLY A 49 2.23 -20.65 -9.87
CA GLY A 49 3.16 -19.53 -10.02
C GLY A 49 2.52 -18.18 -9.69
N TYR A 50 1.35 -17.88 -10.25
CA TYR A 50 0.66 -16.62 -9.98
C TYR A 50 0.08 -16.59 -8.55
N GLY A 51 -0.47 -17.71 -8.06
CA GLY A 51 -0.95 -17.82 -6.69
C GLY A 51 0.18 -17.68 -5.67
N GLY A 52 1.32 -18.33 -5.93
CA GLY A 52 2.54 -18.17 -5.13
C GLY A 52 3.05 -16.72 -5.13
N ALA A 53 3.08 -16.06 -6.30
CA ALA A 53 3.46 -14.65 -6.40
C ALA A 53 2.53 -13.73 -5.60
N LEU A 54 1.21 -13.97 -5.63
CA LEU A 54 0.23 -13.22 -4.83
C LEU A 54 0.41 -13.44 -3.33
N ALA A 55 0.69 -14.68 -2.91
CA ALA A 55 0.97 -15.00 -1.51
C ALA A 55 2.24 -14.27 -1.02
N VAL A 56 3.31 -14.30 -1.81
CA VAL A 56 4.56 -13.57 -1.49
C VAL A 56 4.33 -12.06 -1.48
N PHE A 57 3.51 -11.54 -2.40
CA PHE A 57 3.14 -10.12 -2.43
C PHE A 57 2.37 -9.69 -1.18
N TRP A 58 1.44 -10.53 -0.71
CA TRP A 58 0.73 -10.26 0.55
C TRP A 58 1.66 -10.30 1.77
N LEU A 59 2.59 -11.28 1.83
CA LEU A 59 3.61 -11.35 2.87
C LEU A 59 4.54 -10.13 2.85
N LEU A 60 4.91 -9.64 1.66
CA LEU A 60 5.66 -8.39 1.49
C LEU A 60 4.89 -7.21 2.10
N GLY A 61 3.59 -7.09 1.80
CA GLY A 61 2.73 -6.06 2.36
C GLY A 61 2.67 -6.10 3.89
N ARG A 62 2.48 -7.29 4.48
CA ARG A 62 2.49 -7.47 5.93
C ARG A 62 3.83 -7.06 6.55
N ARG A 63 4.94 -7.52 5.98
CA ARG A 63 6.27 -7.18 6.49
C ARG A 63 6.60 -5.70 6.35
N ALA A 64 6.09 -5.04 5.30
CA ALA A 64 6.22 -3.59 5.14
C ALA A 64 5.49 -2.84 6.25
N VAL A 65 4.27 -3.28 6.62
CA VAL A 65 3.52 -2.72 7.74
C VAL A 65 4.27 -2.87 9.06
N ASP A 66 4.79 -4.07 9.35
CA ASP A 66 5.52 -4.35 10.59
C ASP A 66 6.79 -3.48 10.71
N THR A 67 7.54 -3.33 9.59
CA THR A 67 8.73 -2.47 9.57
C THR A 67 8.41 -0.99 9.72
N LEU A 68 7.34 -0.49 9.12
CA LEU A 68 6.91 0.90 9.26
C LEU A 68 6.38 1.19 10.66
N ALA A 69 5.65 0.24 11.26
CA ALA A 69 5.19 0.36 12.65
C ALA A 69 6.37 0.41 13.64
N ALA A 70 7.42 -0.38 13.40
CA ALA A 70 8.61 -0.39 14.25
C ALA A 70 9.44 0.90 14.16
N GLN A 71 9.44 1.59 13.01
CA GLN A 71 10.18 2.85 12.82
C GLN A 71 9.50 4.05 13.50
N GLY A 72 8.21 3.98 13.80
CA GLY A 72 7.44 5.06 14.43
C GLY A 72 7.35 6.34 13.58
N GLY A 73 6.72 7.39 14.12
CA GLY A 73 6.69 8.72 13.51
C GLY A 73 5.72 8.87 12.33
N ARG A 74 6.05 9.79 11.39
CA ARG A 74 5.17 10.19 10.27
C ARG A 74 4.81 9.06 9.29
N TRP A 75 5.58 7.97 9.27
CA TRP A 75 5.40 6.85 8.35
C TRP A 75 4.46 5.76 8.90
N SER A 76 4.16 5.79 10.20
CA SER A 76 3.26 4.83 10.86
C SER A 76 1.86 4.83 10.25
N PHE A 77 1.37 6.00 9.76
CA PHE A 77 0.05 6.07 9.13
C PHE A 77 -0.02 5.30 7.80
N LEU A 78 1.09 5.26 7.04
CA LEU A 78 1.15 4.49 5.79
C LEU A 78 0.98 3.00 6.05
N GLY A 79 1.50 2.49 7.16
CA GLY A 79 1.33 1.10 7.55
C GLY A 79 -0.14 0.68 7.64
N THR A 80 -1.00 1.55 8.17
CA THR A 80 -2.45 1.28 8.29
C THR A 80 -3.15 1.20 6.92
N LEU A 81 -2.65 1.91 5.90
CA LEU A 81 -3.23 1.92 4.56
C LEU A 81 -2.68 0.83 3.64
N ILE A 82 -1.42 0.45 3.82
CA ILE A 82 -0.75 -0.55 2.97
C ILE A 82 -1.48 -1.89 3.01
N LEU A 83 -1.85 -2.36 4.21
CA LEU A 83 -2.44 -3.69 4.36
C LEU A 83 -3.80 -3.83 3.67
N PRO A 84 -4.80 -2.93 3.88
CA PRO A 84 -6.07 -3.03 3.16
C PRO A 84 -5.91 -2.83 1.65
N PHE A 85 -4.98 -1.96 1.22
CA PHE A 85 -4.69 -1.75 -0.20
C PHE A 85 -4.08 -3.00 -0.87
N VAL A 86 -3.08 -3.61 -0.23
CA VAL A 86 -2.48 -4.87 -0.70
C VAL A 86 -3.52 -5.99 -0.71
N THR A 87 -4.36 -6.09 0.33
CA THR A 87 -5.42 -7.09 0.40
C THR A 87 -6.44 -6.92 -0.72
N LEU A 88 -6.85 -5.69 -1.04
CA LEU A 88 -7.73 -5.39 -2.15
C LEU A 88 -7.16 -5.89 -3.49
N ILE A 89 -5.89 -5.59 -3.76
CA ILE A 89 -5.19 -6.03 -4.98
C ILE A 89 -5.12 -7.55 -5.03
N VAL A 90 -4.73 -8.18 -3.92
CA VAL A 90 -4.60 -9.65 -3.85
C VAL A 90 -5.94 -10.33 -4.10
N VAL A 91 -7.02 -9.88 -3.47
CA VAL A 91 -8.37 -10.43 -3.66
C VAL A 91 -8.82 -10.26 -5.11
N ALA A 92 -8.63 -9.07 -5.70
CA ALA A 92 -9.02 -8.80 -7.08
C ALA A 92 -8.26 -9.71 -8.09
N LEU A 93 -6.97 -9.90 -7.89
CA LEU A 93 -6.15 -10.77 -8.77
C LEU A 93 -6.39 -12.26 -8.50
N ALA A 94 -6.60 -12.65 -7.25
CA ALA A 94 -6.88 -14.04 -6.87
C ALA A 94 -8.12 -14.60 -7.54
N HIS A 95 -9.13 -13.77 -7.84
CA HIS A 95 -10.31 -14.16 -8.63
C HIS A 95 -9.90 -14.77 -9.98
N ASN A 96 -9.08 -14.07 -10.75
CA ASN A 96 -8.62 -14.54 -12.06
C ASN A 96 -7.72 -15.76 -11.95
N VAL A 97 -6.82 -15.77 -10.96
CA VAL A 97 -5.92 -16.92 -10.71
C VAL A 97 -6.71 -18.15 -10.31
N GLY A 98 -7.72 -18.02 -9.46
CA GLY A 98 -8.59 -19.13 -9.06
C GLY A 98 -9.37 -19.73 -10.24
N LEU A 99 -9.82 -18.90 -11.17
CA LEU A 99 -10.54 -19.36 -12.36
C LEU A 99 -9.69 -20.25 -13.29
N LEU A 100 -8.34 -20.16 -13.26
CA LEU A 100 -7.48 -21.03 -14.07
C LEU A 100 -7.69 -22.51 -13.77
N VAL A 101 -7.94 -22.84 -12.51
CA VAL A 101 -8.12 -24.23 -12.07
C VAL A 101 -9.59 -24.59 -11.86
N LEU A 102 -10.38 -23.65 -11.33
CA LEU A 102 -11.76 -23.93 -10.92
C LEU A 102 -12.76 -23.90 -12.08
N ARG A 103 -12.48 -23.13 -13.15
CA ARG A 103 -13.38 -22.96 -14.29
C ARG A 103 -13.95 -24.25 -14.88
N PRO A 104 -13.15 -25.33 -15.08
CA PRO A 104 -13.69 -26.58 -15.65
C PRO A 104 -14.59 -27.38 -14.69
N PHE A 105 -14.62 -27.04 -13.41
CA PHE A 105 -15.45 -27.71 -12.39
C PHE A 105 -16.70 -26.93 -12.05
N PHE A 106 -16.84 -25.69 -12.53
CA PHE A 106 -17.96 -24.84 -12.18
C PHE A 106 -19.18 -25.11 -13.04
N ASP A 107 -20.27 -25.48 -12.39
CA ASP A 107 -21.61 -25.34 -12.89
C ASP A 107 -22.05 -23.87 -12.77
N ALA A 108 -23.18 -23.51 -13.41
CA ALA A 108 -23.65 -22.12 -13.43
C ALA A 108 -23.85 -21.54 -12.02
N ASP A 109 -24.43 -22.32 -11.11
CA ASP A 109 -24.71 -21.88 -9.74
C ASP A 109 -23.44 -21.72 -8.91
N LEU A 110 -22.51 -22.64 -9.03
CA LEU A 110 -21.22 -22.58 -8.31
C LEU A 110 -20.36 -21.42 -8.81
N ARG A 111 -20.39 -21.14 -10.11
CA ARG A 111 -19.72 -19.98 -10.70
C ARG A 111 -20.31 -18.66 -10.18
N ASN A 112 -21.64 -18.60 -10.07
CA ASN A 112 -22.31 -17.42 -9.52
C ASN A 112 -21.94 -17.21 -8.04
N LEU A 113 -21.97 -18.26 -7.24
CA LEU A 113 -21.54 -18.23 -5.83
C LEU A 113 -20.08 -17.76 -5.70
N TYR A 114 -19.18 -18.29 -6.53
CA TYR A 114 -17.77 -17.88 -6.55
C TYR A 114 -17.63 -16.39 -6.86
N ASN A 115 -18.33 -15.88 -7.86
CA ASN A 115 -18.31 -14.47 -8.21
C ASN A 115 -18.81 -13.58 -7.07
N TRP A 116 -19.94 -13.96 -6.42
CA TRP A 116 -20.46 -13.26 -5.28
C TRP A 116 -19.50 -13.21 -4.08
N LEU A 117 -18.79 -14.32 -3.82
CA LEU A 117 -17.77 -14.39 -2.78
C LEU A 117 -16.65 -13.35 -3.03
N PHE A 118 -16.16 -13.25 -4.27
CA PHE A 118 -15.13 -12.28 -4.62
C PHE A 118 -15.64 -10.84 -4.65
N ILE A 119 -16.86 -10.61 -5.12
CA ILE A 119 -17.50 -9.30 -5.04
C ILE A 119 -17.58 -8.86 -3.58
N ALA A 120 -18.05 -9.72 -2.68
CA ALA A 120 -18.10 -9.42 -1.25
C ALA A 120 -16.70 -9.16 -0.67
N GLY A 121 -15.69 -9.92 -1.08
CA GLY A 121 -14.30 -9.74 -0.68
C GLY A 121 -13.72 -8.40 -1.15
N ILE A 122 -13.97 -8.01 -2.39
CA ILE A 122 -13.53 -6.73 -2.96
C ILE A 122 -14.23 -5.57 -2.26
N VAL A 123 -15.57 -5.62 -2.13
CA VAL A 123 -16.36 -4.58 -1.44
C VAL A 123 -15.95 -4.48 0.03
N GLY A 124 -15.75 -5.61 0.71
CA GLY A 124 -15.29 -5.64 2.10
C GLY A 124 -13.90 -5.02 2.27
N SER A 125 -12.95 -5.37 1.41
CA SER A 125 -11.59 -4.79 1.45
C SER A 125 -11.56 -3.32 1.06
N ALA A 126 -12.40 -2.89 0.11
CA ALA A 126 -12.56 -1.48 -0.23
C ALA A 126 -13.20 -0.69 0.92
N GLY A 127 -14.23 -1.24 1.56
CA GLY A 127 -14.83 -0.67 2.77
C GLY A 127 -13.83 -0.53 3.91
N TRP A 128 -13.02 -1.56 4.15
CA TRP A 128 -11.95 -1.50 5.14
C TRP A 128 -10.93 -0.38 4.82
N LEU A 129 -10.55 -0.23 3.54
CA LEU A 129 -9.66 0.85 3.10
C LEU A 129 -10.27 2.23 3.36
N ILE A 130 -11.57 2.41 3.06
CA ILE A 130 -12.29 3.67 3.32
C ILE A 130 -12.30 3.99 4.82
N VAL A 131 -12.63 3.02 5.67
CA VAL A 131 -12.63 3.19 7.13
C VAL A 131 -11.21 3.52 7.64
N ALA A 132 -10.18 2.85 7.12
CA ALA A 132 -8.80 3.15 7.46
C ALA A 132 -8.41 4.57 7.08
N LEU A 133 -8.79 5.05 5.89
CA LEU A 133 -8.58 6.44 5.45
C LEU A 133 -9.33 7.44 6.33
N PHE A 134 -10.59 7.14 6.66
CA PHE A 134 -11.41 8.02 7.50
C PHE A 134 -10.83 8.17 8.90
N ASN A 135 -10.41 7.08 9.53
CA ASN A 135 -9.79 7.10 10.85
C ASN A 135 -8.44 7.85 10.87
N GLN A 136 -7.75 7.93 9.71
CA GLN A 136 -6.50 8.66 9.56
C GLN A 136 -6.68 10.14 9.16
N SER A 137 -7.89 10.56 8.80
CA SER A 137 -8.17 11.93 8.32
C SER A 137 -7.73 13.01 9.31
N ASN A 138 -7.91 12.79 10.60
CA ASN A 138 -7.48 13.71 11.67
C ASN A 138 -5.96 13.88 11.70
N THR A 139 -5.20 12.82 11.48
CA THR A 139 -3.73 12.84 11.44
C THR A 139 -3.22 13.57 10.18
N LEU A 140 -3.90 13.36 9.05
CA LEU A 140 -3.59 14.05 7.79
C LEU A 140 -3.86 15.56 7.90
N THR A 141 -5.00 15.95 8.48
CA THR A 141 -5.34 17.37 8.67
C THR A 141 -4.31 18.06 9.56
N THR A 142 -3.90 17.41 10.65
CA THR A 142 -2.87 17.95 11.54
C THR A 142 -1.50 18.04 10.86
N ALA A 143 -1.15 17.06 10.01
CA ALA A 143 0.11 17.08 9.27
C ALA A 143 0.15 18.18 8.20
N VAL A 144 -0.96 18.39 7.47
CA VAL A 144 -1.10 19.44 6.46
C VAL A 144 -1.09 20.84 7.12
N THR A 145 -1.84 21.04 8.20
CA THR A 145 -1.87 22.31 8.92
C THR A 145 -0.54 22.66 9.59
N SER A 146 0.19 21.66 10.10
CA SER A 146 1.53 21.89 10.66
C SER A 146 2.58 22.14 9.58
N ALA A 147 2.44 21.58 8.38
CA ALA A 147 3.29 21.91 7.23
C ALA A 147 3.04 23.35 6.72
N ALA A 148 1.77 23.74 6.58
CA ALA A 148 1.39 25.09 6.20
C ALA A 148 1.84 26.13 7.25
N ARG A 149 1.80 25.78 8.54
CA ARG A 149 2.28 26.65 9.62
C ARG A 149 3.80 26.79 9.66
N ARG A 150 4.56 25.83 9.11
CA ARG A 150 6.03 25.94 8.98
C ARG A 150 6.48 26.90 7.88
N GLU A 151 5.61 27.25 6.95
CA GLU A 151 5.90 28.24 5.91
C GLU A 151 5.63 29.68 6.37
N GLU A 152 5.02 29.92 7.55
CA GLU A 152 5.08 31.22 8.16
C GLU A 152 6.50 31.42 8.71
N PRO A 153 7.31 32.31 8.08
CA PRO A 153 8.65 32.59 8.55
C PRO A 153 8.52 33.14 9.97
N SER A 154 9.25 32.56 10.92
CA SER A 154 9.33 33.03 12.30
C SER A 154 10.12 34.36 12.37
N TRP A 155 9.57 35.38 11.76
CA TRP A 155 10.10 36.78 11.83
C TRP A 155 9.73 37.44 13.17
N GLN A 156 9.49 36.65 14.22
CA GLN A 156 9.33 37.20 15.55
C GLN A 156 10.70 37.70 16.04
N LYS A 157 11.06 38.92 15.62
CA LYS A 157 12.26 39.58 16.12
C LYS A 157 11.97 40.06 17.54
N THR A 158 12.86 39.68 18.45
CA THR A 158 12.81 40.15 19.83
C THR A 158 13.55 41.50 19.90
N CYS A 159 12.93 42.51 20.49
CA CYS A 159 13.58 43.79 20.68
C CYS A 159 14.81 43.63 21.58
N ALA A 160 15.99 44.05 21.08
CA ALA A 160 17.25 43.95 21.82
C ALA A 160 17.28 44.84 23.09
N SER A 161 16.43 45.86 23.16
CA SER A 161 16.43 46.80 24.28
C SER A 161 15.49 46.42 25.42
N CYS A 162 14.35 45.79 25.15
CA CYS A 162 13.35 45.45 26.19
C CYS A 162 12.90 43.99 26.18
N GLY A 163 13.40 43.15 25.27
CA GLY A 163 13.04 41.71 25.19
C GLY A 163 11.61 41.41 24.69
N THR A 164 10.83 42.44 24.35
CA THR A 164 9.45 42.25 23.86
C THR A 164 9.43 41.72 22.42
N GLN A 165 8.54 40.80 22.12
CA GLN A 165 8.35 40.29 20.75
C GLN A 165 7.74 41.38 19.87
N ALA A 166 8.37 41.67 18.75
CA ALA A 166 7.91 42.62 17.79
C ALA A 166 6.93 42.00 16.79
N ALA A 167 5.94 42.79 16.38
CA ALA A 167 5.03 42.37 15.32
C ALA A 167 5.78 42.15 13.99
N PRO A 168 5.36 41.21 13.14
CA PRO A 168 5.98 40.96 11.86
C PRO A 168 6.08 42.24 11.02
N GLY A 169 7.29 42.62 10.59
CA GLY A 169 7.51 43.82 9.77
C GLY A 169 7.57 45.16 10.55
N ALA A 170 7.47 45.14 11.87
CA ALA A 170 7.59 46.39 12.68
C ALA A 170 9.01 46.94 12.60
N LYS A 171 9.15 48.21 12.26
CA LYS A 171 10.42 48.93 12.24
C LYS A 171 10.83 49.46 13.61
N PHE A 172 9.87 49.62 14.53
CA PHE A 172 10.08 50.10 15.89
C PHE A 172 9.34 49.20 16.90
N CYS A 173 9.89 49.09 18.07
CA CYS A 173 9.26 48.34 19.16
C CYS A 173 8.06 49.11 19.73
N ALA A 174 6.87 48.48 19.78
CA ALA A 174 5.67 49.13 20.32
C ALA A 174 5.76 49.43 21.81
N GLN A 175 6.64 48.75 22.57
CA GLN A 175 6.77 48.87 24.01
C GLN A 175 7.79 49.96 24.41
N CYS A 176 8.96 50.06 23.73
CA CYS A 176 10.03 50.96 24.12
C CYS A 176 10.46 51.95 23.03
N GLY A 177 9.88 51.89 21.83
CA GLY A 177 10.21 52.77 20.71
C GLY A 177 11.57 52.50 20.04
N ALA A 178 12.36 51.55 20.50
CA ALA A 178 13.66 51.26 19.93
C ALA A 178 13.55 50.70 18.50
N PRO A 179 14.46 51.04 17.56
CA PRO A 179 14.47 50.51 16.20
C PRO A 179 14.82 49.03 16.24
N ILE A 180 14.07 48.23 15.43
CA ILE A 180 14.29 46.79 15.29
C ILE A 180 15.14 46.58 14.03
N PRO A 181 16.34 45.96 14.14
CA PRO A 181 17.20 45.74 12.99
C PRO A 181 16.52 44.87 11.94
N GLY A 182 16.64 45.26 10.67
CA GLY A 182 16.05 44.67 9.50
C GLY A 182 16.51 43.23 9.21
#